data_a696c486938fc9687ddfdd83637262bb
#
_entry.id   a696c486938fc9687ddfdd83637262bb
#
_cell.length_a   1.000
_cell.length_b   1.000
_cell.length_c   1.000
_cell.angle_alpha   90.00
_cell.angle_beta   90.00
_cell.angle_gamma   90.00
#
_symmetry.space_group_name_H-M   'P 1'
#
loop_
_entity.id
_entity.type
_entity.pdbx_description
1 polymer ?
#
loop_
_entity_poly.entity_id
_entity_poly.type
_entity_poly.pdbx_seq_one_letter_code
_entity_poly.pdbx_strand_id
1 'polypeptide(L)'
;MPRKKKTDQPIGVGLTAKQMKRKKPINTDMMRDIEPLTPNQQLLFNSYSENKSIVAYGCAGTGKTFITLYNALSDVLDQSTPYEKIYIVRSLVSTREIGFLPGDHEDKSTLYQIPYKAMVKYMFEMPTAADFEMLYGNLKAQDTIDFWSTSFIRGTTFDKSIIIVDEFQNLNYHELDSIITRVGENTKIMFCGDATQSDLVKQNERNGIIDFMKILRLMPSIDIIELGVEDIVRSGFVKEYLLAKLELNL
;
A
#
# COMPACT_ATOMS: atom_id res chain seq x y z
N MET A 1 46.03 -5.94 -35.41
CA MET A 1 45.49 -6.30 -34.07
C MET A 1 44.36 -5.35 -33.74
N PRO A 2 43.13 -5.80 -33.64
CA PRO A 2 42.01 -4.92 -33.31
C PRO A 2 41.86 -4.73 -31.77
N ARG A 3 41.64 -3.47 -31.36
CA ARG A 3 41.39 -3.07 -29.97
C ARG A 3 40.05 -3.63 -29.48
N LYS A 4 40.08 -4.33 -28.35
CA LYS A 4 38.88 -4.77 -27.63
C LYS A 4 38.11 -3.55 -27.11
N LYS A 5 36.82 -3.45 -27.48
CA LYS A 5 35.85 -2.54 -26.85
C LYS A 5 35.60 -2.98 -25.41
N LYS A 6 35.75 -2.04 -24.46
CA LYS A 6 35.23 -2.19 -23.08
C LYS A 6 33.73 -2.18 -23.17
N THR A 7 33.09 -3.26 -22.73
CA THR A 7 31.66 -3.32 -22.44
C THR A 7 31.42 -2.59 -21.15
N ASP A 8 30.62 -1.53 -21.21
CA ASP A 8 30.06 -0.86 -20.04
C ASP A 8 29.19 -1.86 -19.28
N GLN A 9 29.58 -2.17 -18.05
CA GLN A 9 28.72 -2.89 -17.11
C GLN A 9 27.77 -1.88 -16.43
N PRO A 10 26.49 -2.19 -16.24
CA PRO A 10 25.60 -1.34 -15.49
C PRO A 10 26.04 -1.28 -14.02
N ILE A 11 26.14 -0.05 -13.49
CA ILE A 11 26.46 0.22 -12.08
C ILE A 11 25.23 -0.10 -11.25
N GLY A 12 25.00 -1.39 -10.99
CA GLY A 12 24.14 -1.84 -9.92
C GLY A 12 25.00 -2.02 -8.67
N VAL A 13 24.89 -1.12 -7.69
CA VAL A 13 25.55 -1.29 -6.40
C VAL A 13 24.77 -2.36 -5.60
N GLY A 14 24.83 -3.58 -6.09
CA GLY A 14 24.38 -4.76 -5.35
C GLY A 14 25.39 -5.07 -4.25
N LEU A 15 24.94 -5.07 -3.00
CA LEU A 15 25.74 -5.53 -1.87
C LEU A 15 26.22 -6.97 -2.13
N THR A 16 27.50 -7.25 -1.90
CA THR A 16 28.03 -8.60 -2.04
C THR A 16 27.42 -9.52 -0.98
N ALA A 17 27.28 -10.83 -1.26
CA ALA A 17 26.77 -11.84 -0.34
C ALA A 17 27.49 -11.83 1.02
N LYS A 18 28.73 -11.34 1.08
CA LYS A 18 29.51 -11.16 2.31
C LYS A 18 29.10 -9.92 3.11
N GLN A 19 28.60 -8.89 2.46
CA GLN A 19 28.06 -7.67 3.08
C GLN A 19 26.62 -7.91 3.59
N MET A 20 25.83 -8.76 2.91
CA MET A 20 24.49 -9.18 3.37
C MET A 20 24.56 -10.01 4.66
N LYS A 21 25.58 -10.84 4.87
CA LYS A 21 25.76 -11.64 6.11
C LYS A 21 26.17 -10.86 7.34
N ARG A 22 26.52 -9.58 7.24
CA ARG A 22 26.97 -8.73 8.36
C ARG A 22 25.92 -7.74 8.86
N LYS A 23 24.78 -7.60 8.21
CA LYS A 23 23.70 -6.71 8.66
C LYS A 23 22.73 -7.51 9.53
N LYS A 24 22.38 -6.94 10.69
CA LYS A 24 21.25 -7.44 11.47
C LYS A 24 20.01 -7.47 10.56
N PRO A 25 19.25 -8.56 10.53
CA PRO A 25 18.00 -8.56 9.77
C PRO A 25 17.10 -7.45 10.28
N ILE A 26 16.40 -6.79 9.38
CA ILE A 26 15.35 -5.85 9.75
C ILE A 26 14.23 -6.69 10.38
N ASN A 27 13.82 -6.33 11.58
CA ASN A 27 12.79 -7.03 12.33
C ASN A 27 11.80 -6.04 12.95
N THR A 28 10.75 -6.56 13.54
CA THR A 28 9.68 -5.79 14.18
C THR A 28 10.16 -4.93 15.36
N ASP A 29 11.23 -5.33 16.08
CA ASP A 29 11.78 -4.57 17.21
C ASP A 29 12.31 -3.18 16.78
N MET A 30 12.54 -2.98 15.49
CA MET A 30 12.95 -1.69 14.94
C MET A 30 11.77 -0.78 14.61
N MET A 31 10.54 -1.28 14.69
CA MET A 31 9.34 -0.53 14.42
C MET A 31 8.82 0.14 15.70
N ARG A 32 8.17 1.29 15.52
CA ARG A 32 7.38 1.89 16.61
C ARG A 32 6.19 0.99 16.91
N ASP A 33 5.81 0.98 18.17
CA ASP A 33 4.52 0.44 18.56
C ASP A 33 3.40 1.43 18.17
N ILE A 34 2.49 0.98 17.35
CA ILE A 34 1.37 1.80 16.84
C ILE A 34 0.06 1.22 17.37
N GLU A 35 -0.59 2.00 18.20
CA GLU A 35 -1.89 1.64 18.76
C GLU A 35 -3.04 2.30 18.00
N PRO A 36 -4.22 1.66 17.95
CA PRO A 36 -5.42 2.27 17.40
C PRO A 36 -5.86 3.46 18.24
N LEU A 37 -6.22 4.55 17.60
CA LEU A 37 -6.68 5.80 18.24
C LEU A 37 -8.20 5.91 18.32
N THR A 38 -8.93 5.06 17.58
CA THR A 38 -10.39 5.08 17.52
C THR A 38 -10.96 3.66 17.55
N PRO A 39 -12.25 3.47 17.93
CA PRO A 39 -12.87 2.15 17.94
C PRO A 39 -12.84 1.44 16.58
N ASN A 40 -13.04 2.16 15.47
CA ASN A 40 -13.02 1.55 14.15
C ASN A 40 -11.60 1.19 13.68
N GLN A 41 -10.58 1.97 14.12
CA GLN A 41 -9.19 1.55 13.95
C GLN A 41 -8.89 0.28 14.75
N GLN A 42 -9.42 0.15 15.97
CA GLN A 42 -9.28 -1.07 16.78
C GLN A 42 -9.93 -2.27 16.08
N LEU A 43 -11.11 -2.09 15.46
CA LEU A 43 -11.74 -3.16 14.66
C LEU A 43 -10.84 -3.59 13.50
N LEU A 44 -10.16 -2.64 12.84
CA LEU A 44 -9.23 -2.96 11.75
C LEU A 44 -8.06 -3.81 12.25
N PHE A 45 -7.46 -3.47 13.40
CA PHE A 45 -6.40 -4.28 14.02
C PHE A 45 -6.91 -5.68 14.41
N ASN A 46 -8.10 -5.78 15.00
CA ASN A 46 -8.68 -7.07 15.41
C ASN A 46 -8.94 -7.97 14.20
N SER A 47 -9.64 -7.46 13.18
CA SER A 47 -9.90 -8.18 11.94
C SER A 47 -8.61 -8.66 11.27
N TYR A 48 -7.58 -7.82 11.29
CA TYR A 48 -6.28 -8.19 10.74
C TYR A 48 -5.65 -9.35 11.52
N SER A 49 -5.68 -9.30 12.86
CA SER A 49 -5.14 -10.36 13.73
C SER A 49 -5.92 -11.68 13.64
N GLU A 50 -7.21 -11.62 13.27
CA GLU A 50 -8.02 -12.80 12.96
C GLU A 50 -7.73 -13.41 11.57
N ASN A 51 -6.69 -12.93 10.91
CA ASN A 51 -6.27 -13.36 9.59
C ASN A 51 -7.31 -13.14 8.47
N LYS A 52 -8.15 -12.13 8.60
CA LYS A 52 -9.12 -11.73 7.58
C LYS A 52 -8.48 -10.86 6.51
N SER A 53 -8.98 -10.98 5.29
CA SER A 53 -8.83 -9.92 4.29
C SER A 53 -9.75 -8.76 4.66
N ILE A 54 -9.39 -7.52 4.28
CA ILE A 54 -10.08 -6.33 4.81
C ILE A 54 -10.41 -5.35 3.70
N VAL A 55 -11.60 -4.75 3.80
CA VAL A 55 -11.93 -3.51 3.11
C VAL A 55 -12.03 -2.40 4.16
N ALA A 56 -11.06 -1.51 4.18
CA ALA A 56 -11.07 -0.31 5.00
C ALA A 56 -11.49 0.89 4.14
N TYR A 57 -12.71 1.37 4.29
CA TYR A 57 -13.25 2.47 3.48
C TYR A 57 -13.81 3.60 4.34
N GLY A 58 -14.02 4.77 3.74
CA GLY A 58 -14.63 5.93 4.42
C GLY A 58 -13.73 7.16 4.38
N CYS A 59 -13.95 8.09 5.30
CA CYS A 59 -13.41 9.43 5.29
C CYS A 59 -11.89 9.50 5.12
N ALA A 60 -11.41 10.51 4.39
CA ALA A 60 -9.99 10.80 4.29
C ALA A 60 -9.38 11.15 5.66
N GLY A 61 -8.12 10.81 5.89
CA GLY A 61 -7.41 11.18 7.12
C GLY A 61 -7.69 10.30 8.33
N THR A 62 -8.35 9.16 8.17
CA THR A 62 -8.67 8.18 9.22
C THR A 62 -7.59 7.12 9.43
N GLY A 63 -6.49 7.15 8.69
CA GLY A 63 -5.34 6.25 8.86
C GLY A 63 -5.46 4.90 8.16
N LYS A 64 -6.43 4.66 7.29
CA LYS A 64 -6.63 3.38 6.57
C LYS A 64 -5.34 2.79 6.02
N THR A 65 -4.74 3.46 5.05
CA THR A 65 -3.52 3.01 4.37
C THR A 65 -2.34 2.88 5.33
N PHE A 66 -2.25 3.78 6.31
CA PHE A 66 -1.19 3.76 7.32
C PHE A 66 -1.26 2.50 8.19
N ILE A 67 -2.44 2.19 8.75
CA ILE A 67 -2.65 1.03 9.63
C ILE A 67 -2.47 -0.27 8.85
N THR A 68 -3.01 -0.37 7.63
CA THR A 68 -2.84 -1.57 6.81
C THR A 68 -1.38 -1.81 6.43
N LEU A 69 -0.62 -0.77 6.11
CA LEU A 69 0.81 -0.88 5.81
C LEU A 69 1.61 -1.26 7.06
N TYR A 70 1.26 -0.71 8.24
CA TYR A 70 1.91 -1.04 9.51
C TYR A 70 1.74 -2.52 9.85
N ASN A 71 0.50 -3.01 9.81
CA ASN A 71 0.20 -4.41 10.09
C ASN A 71 0.88 -5.35 9.08
N ALA A 72 0.89 -4.98 7.80
CA ALA A 72 1.55 -5.75 6.75
C ALA A 72 3.08 -5.81 6.96
N LEU A 73 3.71 -4.70 7.34
CA LEU A 73 5.14 -4.68 7.66
C LEU A 73 5.46 -5.52 8.89
N SER A 74 4.64 -5.44 9.93
CA SER A 74 4.81 -6.25 11.13
C SER A 74 4.79 -7.75 10.80
N ASP A 75 3.83 -8.19 9.98
CA ASP A 75 3.74 -9.60 9.58
C ASP A 75 4.91 -10.04 8.69
N VAL A 76 5.28 -9.26 7.68
CA VAL A 76 6.35 -9.64 6.74
C VAL A 76 7.74 -9.62 7.40
N LEU A 77 7.92 -8.83 8.45
CA LEU A 77 9.17 -8.80 9.22
C LEU A 77 9.22 -9.83 10.36
N ASP A 78 8.09 -10.44 10.67
CA ASP A 78 7.99 -11.54 11.64
C ASP A 78 8.16 -12.87 10.91
N GLN A 79 9.27 -13.55 11.21
CA GLN A 79 9.59 -14.86 10.61
C GLN A 79 8.63 -16.00 11.00
N SER A 80 7.74 -15.77 11.96
CA SER A 80 6.73 -16.75 12.38
C SER A 80 5.50 -16.76 11.48
N THR A 81 5.30 -15.74 10.66
CA THR A 81 4.19 -15.63 9.71
C THR A 81 4.52 -16.23 8.35
N PRO A 82 3.53 -16.59 7.53
CA PRO A 82 3.79 -17.11 6.19
C PRO A 82 4.10 -16.04 5.15
N TYR A 83 4.02 -14.76 5.51
CA TYR A 83 4.13 -13.64 4.56
C TYR A 83 5.58 -13.24 4.34
N GLU A 84 5.95 -13.10 3.07
CA GLU A 84 7.30 -12.75 2.66
C GLU A 84 7.38 -11.35 2.02
N LYS A 85 6.27 -10.85 1.45
CA LYS A 85 6.24 -9.64 0.61
C LYS A 85 4.97 -8.82 0.79
N ILE A 86 5.12 -7.52 0.57
CA ILE A 86 4.01 -6.57 0.48
C ILE A 86 3.95 -6.04 -0.95
N TYR A 87 2.79 -6.19 -1.59
CA TYR A 87 2.50 -5.59 -2.88
C TYR A 87 1.55 -4.41 -2.70
N ILE A 88 2.00 -3.21 -3.02
CA ILE A 88 1.17 -2.03 -3.01
C ILE A 88 0.67 -1.80 -4.45
N VAL A 89 -0.63 -1.95 -4.62
CA VAL A 89 -1.31 -1.79 -5.91
C VAL A 89 -2.10 -0.50 -5.91
N ARG A 90 -1.86 0.35 -6.88
CA ARG A 90 -2.59 1.60 -7.05
C ARG A 90 -2.87 1.86 -8.54
N SER A 91 -3.99 2.50 -8.84
CA SER A 91 -4.24 3.02 -10.19
C SER A 91 -3.24 4.10 -10.56
N LEU A 92 -2.69 3.99 -11.76
CA LEU A 92 -1.88 5.05 -12.37
C LEU A 92 -2.75 6.04 -13.17
N VAL A 93 -4.07 6.07 -12.93
CA VAL A 93 -4.92 7.10 -13.55
C VAL A 93 -4.31 8.45 -13.17
N SER A 94 -3.81 9.15 -14.17
CA SER A 94 -3.31 10.50 -14.00
C SER A 94 -4.46 11.34 -13.43
N THR A 95 -4.39 11.67 -12.14
CA THR A 95 -5.15 12.82 -11.64
C THR A 95 -4.86 13.97 -12.59
N ARG A 96 -5.86 14.72 -12.97
CA ARG A 96 -5.75 15.85 -13.92
C ARG A 96 -4.63 16.85 -13.60
N GLU A 97 -4.06 16.73 -12.41
CA GLU A 97 -2.99 17.59 -11.88
C GLU A 97 -1.58 17.17 -12.32
N ILE A 98 -1.36 15.91 -12.70
CA ILE A 98 -0.08 15.47 -13.25
C ILE A 98 -0.21 15.49 -14.78
N GLY A 99 -0.29 16.69 -15.34
CA GLY A 99 -0.10 16.90 -16.77
C GLY A 99 1.20 16.22 -17.21
N PHE A 100 1.32 15.94 -18.50
CA PHE A 100 2.47 15.35 -19.17
C PHE A 100 3.81 15.63 -18.44
N LEU A 101 4.12 14.86 -17.39
CA LEU A 101 5.46 14.83 -16.86
C LEU A 101 6.32 14.09 -17.89
N PRO A 102 7.34 14.74 -18.46
CA PRO A 102 8.34 14.05 -19.26
C PRO A 102 9.10 13.10 -18.34
N GLY A 103 9.14 11.84 -18.65
CA GLY A 103 9.86 10.81 -17.89
C GLY A 103 9.32 9.43 -18.22
N ASP A 104 10.15 8.43 -18.09
CA ASP A 104 9.82 7.02 -18.27
C ASP A 104 8.86 6.52 -17.18
N HIS A 105 8.25 5.34 -17.40
CA HIS A 105 7.34 4.71 -16.44
C HIS A 105 7.95 4.53 -15.05
N GLU A 106 9.27 4.38 -14.94
CA GLU A 106 10.01 4.28 -13.68
C GLU A 106 10.01 5.58 -12.89
N ASP A 107 10.18 6.74 -13.54
CA ASP A 107 10.14 8.04 -12.88
C ASP A 107 8.77 8.35 -12.30
N LYS A 108 7.70 8.01 -13.02
CA LYS A 108 6.32 8.18 -12.55
C LYS A 108 6.01 7.27 -11.37
N SER A 109 6.47 6.02 -11.42
CA SER A 109 6.29 5.06 -10.34
C SER A 109 6.97 5.53 -9.04
N THR A 110 8.10 6.20 -9.14
CA THR A 110 8.85 6.72 -7.97
C THR A 110 8.06 7.80 -7.22
N LEU A 111 7.36 8.68 -7.92
CA LEU A 111 6.53 9.72 -7.27
C LEU A 111 5.38 9.13 -6.46
N TYR A 112 4.74 8.07 -6.93
CA TYR A 112 3.68 7.38 -6.21
C TYR A 112 4.16 6.66 -4.94
N GLN A 113 5.46 6.37 -4.85
CA GLN A 113 6.07 5.71 -3.69
C GLN A 113 6.35 6.68 -2.53
N ILE A 114 6.43 7.99 -2.79
CA ILE A 114 6.78 9.00 -1.79
C ILE A 114 5.90 8.96 -0.53
N PRO A 115 4.56 8.90 -0.63
CA PRO A 115 3.71 8.83 0.56
C PRO A 115 3.98 7.58 1.42
N TYR A 116 4.17 6.43 0.78
CA TYR A 116 4.45 5.17 1.48
C TYR A 116 5.83 5.18 2.13
N LYS A 117 6.83 5.72 1.45
CA LYS A 117 8.16 5.93 2.02
C LYS A 117 8.11 6.81 3.26
N ALA A 118 7.28 7.85 3.25
CA ALA A 118 7.06 8.71 4.40
C ALA A 118 6.37 7.97 5.56
N MET A 119 5.38 7.11 5.28
CA MET A 119 4.75 6.25 6.28
C MET A 119 5.75 5.28 6.89
N VAL A 120 6.52 4.57 6.06
CA VAL A 120 7.59 3.65 6.52
C VAL A 120 8.62 4.40 7.37
N LYS A 121 9.01 5.63 6.98
CA LYS A 121 9.91 6.46 7.77
C LYS A 121 9.37 6.78 9.16
N TYR A 122 8.07 7.01 9.27
CA TYR A 122 7.44 7.23 10.56
C TYR A 122 7.39 5.95 11.41
N MET A 123 7.13 4.81 10.78
CA MET A 123 7.04 3.50 11.46
C MET A 123 8.40 3.02 11.99
N PHE A 124 9.49 3.37 11.31
CA PHE A 124 10.86 3.05 11.74
C PHE A 124 11.54 4.31 12.26
N GLU A 125 11.66 4.42 13.56
CA GLU A 125 12.36 5.56 14.19
C GLU A 125 13.87 5.41 14.07
N MET A 126 14.43 5.84 12.93
CA MET A 126 15.86 5.75 12.70
C MET A 126 16.59 7.01 13.21
N PRO A 127 17.80 6.86 13.79
CA PRO A 127 18.56 7.98 14.36
C PRO A 127 18.87 9.08 13.34
N THR A 128 19.16 8.73 12.10
CA THR A 128 19.46 9.67 11.03
C THR A 128 18.69 9.40 9.75
N ALA A 129 18.59 10.40 8.89
CA ALA A 129 18.01 10.24 7.56
C ALA A 129 18.79 9.21 6.71
N ALA A 130 20.12 9.15 6.84
CA ALA A 130 20.95 8.19 6.13
C ALA A 130 20.68 6.74 6.56
N ASP A 131 20.46 6.52 7.86
CA ASP A 131 20.10 5.20 8.39
C ASP A 131 18.75 4.74 7.83
N PHE A 132 17.78 5.67 7.74
CA PHE A 132 16.50 5.36 7.12
C PHE A 132 16.62 5.01 5.63
N GLU A 133 17.38 5.79 4.84
CA GLU A 133 17.60 5.50 3.42
C GLU A 133 18.25 4.12 3.22
N MET A 134 19.17 3.74 4.10
CA MET A 134 19.78 2.42 4.08
C MET A 134 18.78 1.32 4.43
N LEU A 135 17.93 1.52 5.45
CA LEU A 135 16.88 0.59 5.84
C LEU A 135 15.88 0.41 4.68
N TYR A 136 15.34 1.50 4.15
CA TYR A 136 14.36 1.47 3.07
C TYR A 136 14.93 0.85 1.80
N GLY A 137 16.18 1.16 1.45
CA GLY A 137 16.91 0.52 0.35
C GLY A 137 17.05 -0.99 0.53
N ASN A 138 17.25 -1.46 1.77
CA ASN A 138 17.32 -2.89 2.04
C ASN A 138 15.94 -3.57 1.91
N LEU A 139 14.86 -2.94 2.39
CA LEU A 139 13.49 -3.46 2.21
C LEU A 139 13.16 -3.63 0.72
N LYS A 140 13.54 -2.68 -0.10
CA LYS A 140 13.36 -2.78 -1.57
C LYS A 140 14.28 -3.83 -2.21
N ALA A 141 15.54 -3.88 -1.84
CA ALA A 141 16.50 -4.84 -2.38
C ALA A 141 16.19 -6.31 -2.02
N GLN A 142 15.41 -6.53 -0.96
CA GLN A 142 14.91 -7.83 -0.53
C GLN A 142 13.50 -8.11 -1.08
N ASP A 143 12.96 -7.24 -1.93
CA ASP A 143 11.58 -7.29 -2.43
C ASP A 143 10.53 -7.37 -1.31
N THR A 144 10.84 -6.84 -0.11
CA THR A 144 9.90 -6.84 1.02
C THR A 144 8.70 -5.94 0.74
N ILE A 145 8.93 -4.81 0.03
CA ILE A 145 7.88 -3.90 -0.44
C ILE A 145 8.06 -3.69 -1.94
N ASP A 146 7.02 -3.97 -2.69
CA ASP A 146 6.99 -3.75 -4.13
C ASP A 146 5.74 -2.97 -4.56
N PHE A 147 5.84 -2.20 -5.64
CA PHE A 147 4.79 -1.31 -6.13
C PHE A 147 4.35 -1.76 -7.53
N TRP A 148 3.06 -2.03 -7.65
CA TRP A 148 2.48 -2.54 -8.88
C TRP A 148 1.35 -1.65 -9.38
N SER A 149 1.32 -1.44 -10.69
CA SER A 149 0.15 -0.88 -11.33
C SER A 149 -0.79 -1.99 -11.82
N THR A 150 -2.06 -1.68 -11.90
CA THR A 150 -3.11 -2.60 -12.37
C THR A 150 -2.82 -3.18 -13.75
N SER A 151 -2.06 -2.45 -14.58
CA SER A 151 -1.71 -2.87 -15.95
C SER A 151 -0.78 -4.08 -16.00
N PHE A 152 0.02 -4.33 -14.95
CA PHE A 152 1.03 -5.40 -14.94
C PHE A 152 0.64 -6.63 -14.11
N ILE A 153 -0.53 -6.62 -13.47
CA ILE A 153 -0.98 -7.71 -12.59
C ILE A 153 -1.42 -8.96 -13.36
N ARG A 154 -1.79 -8.81 -14.63
CA ARG A 154 -2.31 -9.93 -15.44
C ARG A 154 -1.24 -11.00 -15.66
N GLY A 155 -1.60 -12.26 -15.37
CA GLY A 155 -0.71 -13.42 -15.55
C GLY A 155 0.18 -13.71 -14.35
N THR A 156 0.08 -12.94 -13.26
CA THR A 156 0.81 -13.17 -12.00
C THR A 156 -0.12 -13.79 -10.96
N THR A 157 0.40 -14.67 -10.12
CA THR A 157 -0.26 -15.11 -8.88
C THR A 157 0.61 -14.64 -7.71
N PHE A 158 -0.01 -14.07 -6.70
CA PHE A 158 0.67 -13.57 -5.51
C PHE A 158 0.52 -14.59 -4.40
N ASP A 159 1.60 -15.31 -4.11
CA ASP A 159 1.67 -16.26 -3.00
C ASP A 159 2.45 -15.67 -1.83
N LYS A 160 2.16 -16.13 -0.61
CA LYS A 160 2.86 -15.76 0.62
C LYS A 160 3.05 -14.26 0.79
N SER A 161 2.01 -13.49 0.48
CA SER A 161 2.12 -12.05 0.38
C SER A 161 0.94 -11.31 0.99
N ILE A 162 1.14 -10.03 1.21
CA ILE A 162 0.08 -9.10 1.62
C ILE A 162 -0.10 -8.09 0.49
N ILE A 163 -1.29 -8.04 -0.08
CA ILE A 163 -1.64 -7.12 -1.16
C ILE A 163 -2.41 -5.95 -0.56
N ILE A 164 -1.91 -4.72 -0.73
CA ILE A 164 -2.60 -3.48 -0.34
C ILE A 164 -3.06 -2.78 -1.61
N VAL A 165 -4.36 -2.78 -1.86
CA VAL A 165 -4.98 -2.04 -2.97
C VAL A 165 -5.40 -0.68 -2.43
N ASP A 166 -4.58 0.33 -2.70
CA ASP A 166 -4.81 1.68 -2.19
C ASP A 166 -5.57 2.54 -3.18
N GLU A 167 -6.43 3.42 -2.67
CA GLU A 167 -7.34 4.26 -3.46
C GLU A 167 -8.21 3.43 -4.43
N PHE A 168 -8.74 2.30 -3.92
CA PHE A 168 -9.45 1.33 -4.75
C PHE A 168 -10.70 1.92 -5.45
N GLN A 169 -11.26 3.01 -4.96
CA GLN A 169 -12.37 3.73 -5.58
C GLN A 169 -12.00 4.33 -6.96
N ASN A 170 -10.71 4.43 -7.27
CA ASN A 170 -10.21 4.91 -8.57
C ASN A 170 -9.96 3.77 -9.56
N LEU A 171 -10.24 2.52 -9.18
CA LEU A 171 -10.16 1.34 -10.03
C LEU A 171 -11.53 1.01 -10.61
N ASN A 172 -11.57 0.60 -11.86
CA ASN A 172 -12.79 0.06 -12.44
C ASN A 172 -13.01 -1.40 -12.02
N TYR A 173 -14.22 -1.94 -12.27
CA TYR A 173 -14.56 -3.30 -11.89
C TYR A 173 -13.59 -4.37 -12.42
N HIS A 174 -13.18 -4.24 -13.69
CA HIS A 174 -12.27 -5.22 -14.30
C HIS A 174 -10.87 -5.20 -13.69
N GLU A 175 -10.41 -4.05 -13.23
CA GLU A 175 -9.14 -3.93 -12.52
C GLU A 175 -9.24 -4.59 -11.14
N LEU A 176 -10.30 -4.30 -10.39
CA LEU A 176 -10.58 -4.90 -9.08
C LEU A 176 -10.73 -6.43 -9.18
N ASP A 177 -11.50 -6.92 -10.13
CA ASP A 177 -11.67 -8.35 -10.41
C ASP A 177 -10.33 -8.99 -10.82
N SER A 178 -9.55 -8.31 -11.64
CA SER A 178 -8.23 -8.78 -12.04
C SER A 178 -7.27 -8.92 -10.87
N ILE A 179 -7.31 -8.02 -9.87
CA ILE A 179 -6.46 -8.08 -8.68
C ILE A 179 -6.90 -9.23 -7.78
N ILE A 180 -8.20 -9.30 -7.41
CA ILE A 180 -8.69 -10.28 -6.44
C ILE A 180 -8.52 -11.72 -6.94
N THR A 181 -8.63 -11.94 -8.25
CA THR A 181 -8.41 -13.25 -8.87
C THR A 181 -6.93 -13.67 -8.96
N ARG A 182 -6.00 -12.85 -8.47
CA ARG A 182 -4.55 -13.15 -8.39
C ARG A 182 -4.09 -13.49 -6.98
N VAL A 183 -4.98 -13.43 -6.01
CA VAL A 183 -4.68 -13.84 -4.63
C VAL A 183 -4.37 -15.34 -4.63
N GLY A 184 -3.16 -15.69 -4.23
CA GLY A 184 -2.66 -17.06 -4.18
C GLY A 184 -2.66 -17.65 -2.77
N GLU A 185 -1.88 -18.69 -2.56
CA GLU A 185 -1.80 -19.38 -1.26
C GLU A 185 -1.09 -18.52 -0.21
N ASN A 186 -1.58 -18.59 1.03
CA ASN A 186 -1.02 -17.82 2.15
C ASN A 186 -0.92 -16.31 1.83
N THR A 187 -1.94 -15.77 1.19
CA THR A 187 -1.99 -14.36 0.79
C THR A 187 -3.19 -13.67 1.41
N LYS A 188 -2.96 -12.47 1.93
CA LYS A 188 -3.99 -11.58 2.49
C LYS A 188 -4.14 -10.38 1.56
N ILE A 189 -5.37 -9.94 1.33
CA ILE A 189 -5.64 -8.73 0.53
C ILE A 189 -6.38 -7.69 1.35
N MET A 190 -5.95 -6.44 1.21
CA MET A 190 -6.55 -5.29 1.88
C MET A 190 -6.85 -4.19 0.88
N PHE A 191 -8.10 -3.72 0.87
CA PHE A 191 -8.55 -2.60 0.07
C PHE A 191 -8.66 -1.37 0.94
N CYS A 192 -8.00 -0.27 0.56
CA CYS A 192 -8.03 1.01 1.24
C CYS A 192 -8.58 2.08 0.30
N GLY A 193 -9.54 2.86 0.75
CA GLY A 193 -10.05 3.95 -0.08
C GLY A 193 -11.26 4.67 0.50
N ASP A 194 -11.78 5.61 -0.27
CA ASP A 194 -12.99 6.35 0.06
C ASP A 194 -14.03 6.12 -1.04
N ALA A 195 -15.01 5.27 -0.76
CA ALA A 195 -16.04 4.94 -1.75
C ALA A 195 -16.93 6.13 -2.15
N THR A 196 -16.88 7.24 -1.39
CA THR A 196 -17.60 8.48 -1.71
C THR A 196 -16.80 9.41 -2.62
N GLN A 197 -15.46 9.29 -2.64
CA GLN A 197 -14.56 10.09 -3.44
C GLN A 197 -13.99 9.22 -4.57
N SER A 198 -14.53 9.36 -5.78
CA SER A 198 -14.04 8.63 -6.93
C SER A 198 -13.70 9.61 -8.06
N ASP A 199 -12.47 9.51 -8.57
CA ASP A 199 -12.01 10.25 -9.75
C ASP A 199 -12.59 9.67 -11.06
N LEU A 200 -13.34 8.55 -10.97
CA LEU A 200 -14.00 7.94 -12.11
C LEU A 200 -15.11 8.85 -12.63
N VAL A 201 -14.98 9.27 -13.88
CA VAL A 201 -15.91 10.21 -14.52
C VAL A 201 -17.16 9.50 -15.03
N LYS A 202 -17.04 8.24 -15.43
CA LYS A 202 -18.13 7.49 -16.04
C LYS A 202 -19.01 6.81 -14.99
N GLN A 203 -20.32 6.98 -15.13
CA GLN A 203 -21.31 6.35 -14.25
C GLN A 203 -21.18 4.83 -14.17
N ASN A 204 -20.85 4.17 -15.29
CA ASN A 204 -20.67 2.72 -15.33
C ASN A 204 -19.47 2.24 -14.48
N GLU A 205 -18.41 3.03 -14.39
CA GLU A 205 -17.24 2.71 -13.59
C GLU A 205 -17.57 2.82 -12.09
N ARG A 206 -18.34 3.84 -11.69
CA ARG A 206 -18.85 3.98 -10.32
C ARG A 206 -19.77 2.82 -9.93
N ASN A 207 -20.66 2.40 -10.82
CA ASN A 207 -21.52 1.24 -10.57
C ASN A 207 -20.71 -0.04 -10.36
N GLY A 208 -19.58 -0.19 -11.04
CA GLY A 208 -18.66 -1.32 -10.88
C GLY A 208 -18.09 -1.46 -9.46
N ILE A 209 -17.78 -0.34 -8.80
CA ILE A 209 -17.32 -0.36 -7.39
C ILE A 209 -18.44 -0.83 -6.46
N ILE A 210 -19.67 -0.35 -6.69
CA ILE A 210 -20.83 -0.75 -5.89
C ILE A 210 -21.07 -2.27 -6.02
N ASP A 211 -20.98 -2.81 -7.23
CA ASP A 211 -21.19 -4.24 -7.47
C ASP A 211 -20.04 -5.07 -6.89
N PHE A 212 -18.82 -4.60 -7.00
CA PHE A 212 -17.66 -5.20 -6.33
C PHE A 212 -17.86 -5.27 -4.80
N MET A 213 -18.26 -4.18 -4.17
CA MET A 213 -18.55 -4.15 -2.73
C MET A 213 -19.68 -5.08 -2.33
N LYS A 214 -20.72 -5.27 -3.17
CA LYS A 214 -21.77 -6.26 -2.93
C LYS A 214 -21.23 -7.68 -2.92
N ILE A 215 -20.33 -8.01 -3.86
CA ILE A 215 -19.67 -9.32 -3.91
C ILE A 215 -18.86 -9.55 -2.64
N LEU A 216 -18.02 -8.58 -2.24
CA LEU A 216 -17.17 -8.71 -1.05
C LEU A 216 -17.98 -8.93 0.23
N ARG A 217 -19.17 -8.32 0.34
CA ARG A 217 -20.09 -8.53 1.49
C ARG A 217 -20.61 -9.97 1.60
N LEU A 218 -20.55 -10.75 0.54
CA LEU A 218 -20.95 -12.16 0.53
C LEU A 218 -19.78 -13.10 0.89
N MET A 219 -18.57 -12.59 1.00
CA MET A 219 -17.37 -13.38 1.26
C MET A 219 -17.06 -13.41 2.76
N PRO A 220 -17.17 -14.57 3.44
CA PRO A 220 -16.96 -14.67 4.89
C PRO A 220 -15.50 -14.47 5.31
N SER A 221 -14.58 -14.53 4.37
CA SER A 221 -13.13 -14.30 4.58
C SER A 221 -12.71 -12.84 4.54
N ILE A 222 -13.66 -11.93 4.28
CA ILE A 222 -13.39 -10.48 4.16
C ILE A 222 -14.24 -9.74 5.18
N ASP A 223 -13.59 -8.89 5.96
CA ASP A 223 -14.26 -7.92 6.83
C ASP A 223 -14.31 -6.55 6.15
N ILE A 224 -15.45 -5.89 6.27
CA ILE A 224 -15.68 -4.55 5.70
C ILE A 224 -15.81 -3.57 6.84
N ILE A 225 -14.86 -2.65 6.97
CA ILE A 225 -14.77 -1.70 8.08
C ILE A 225 -14.89 -0.28 7.51
N GLU A 226 -15.90 0.43 7.98
CA GLU A 226 -16.11 1.83 7.66
C GLU A 226 -15.44 2.72 8.71
N LEU A 227 -14.61 3.65 8.25
CA LEU A 227 -14.00 4.66 9.09
C LEU A 227 -14.69 6.00 8.81
N GLY A 228 -15.45 6.46 9.78
CA GLY A 228 -16.27 7.66 9.69
C GLY A 228 -15.52 8.94 10.03
N VAL A 229 -16.29 9.98 10.22
CA VAL A 229 -15.79 11.31 10.59
C VAL A 229 -15.16 11.32 11.98
N GLU A 230 -15.65 10.50 12.88
CA GLU A 230 -15.15 10.30 14.24
C GLU A 230 -13.73 9.71 14.24
N ASP A 231 -13.37 8.97 13.18
CA ASP A 231 -12.07 8.34 13.03
C ASP A 231 -10.99 9.24 12.41
N ILE A 232 -11.32 10.50 12.12
CA ILE A 232 -10.35 11.44 11.56
C ILE A 232 -9.29 11.78 12.61
N VAL A 233 -8.04 11.35 12.35
CA VAL A 233 -6.86 11.51 13.20
C VAL A 233 -5.90 12.55 12.65
N ARG A 234 -6.42 13.63 12.10
CA ARG A 234 -5.64 14.77 11.57
C ARG A 234 -5.62 15.92 12.57
N SER A 235 -4.78 16.94 12.31
CA SER A 235 -4.78 18.16 13.10
C SER A 235 -6.18 18.80 13.17
N GLY A 236 -6.45 19.56 14.24
CA GLY A 236 -7.75 20.20 14.44
C GLY A 236 -8.23 21.00 13.24
N PHE A 237 -7.34 21.76 12.59
CA PHE A 237 -7.64 22.52 11.38
C PHE A 237 -8.09 21.65 10.19
N VAL A 238 -7.38 20.54 9.94
CA VAL A 238 -7.74 19.63 8.83
C VAL A 238 -9.07 18.91 9.15
N LYS A 239 -9.28 18.53 10.41
CA LYS A 239 -10.53 17.91 10.83
C LYS A 239 -11.72 18.89 10.66
N GLU A 240 -11.56 20.14 11.07
CA GLU A 240 -12.56 21.19 10.89
C GLU A 240 -12.91 21.40 9.41
N TYR A 241 -11.91 21.48 8.55
CA TYR A 241 -12.12 21.58 7.10
C TYR A 241 -12.90 20.40 6.53
N LEU A 242 -12.53 19.17 6.91
CA LEU A 242 -13.20 17.97 6.43
C LEU A 242 -14.66 17.90 6.93
N LEU A 243 -14.91 18.32 8.17
CA LEU A 243 -16.29 18.40 8.73
C LEU A 243 -17.12 19.41 7.94
N ALA A 244 -16.59 20.62 7.71
CA ALA A 244 -17.30 21.64 6.94
C ALA A 244 -17.59 21.20 5.49
N LYS A 245 -16.64 20.47 4.87
CA LYS A 245 -16.84 19.90 3.53
C LYS A 245 -17.98 18.89 3.49
N LEU A 246 -18.06 18.01 4.49
CA LEU A 246 -19.13 17.01 4.61
C LEU A 246 -20.49 17.67 4.86
N GLU A 247 -20.55 18.71 5.69
CA GLU A 247 -21.78 19.47 5.96
C GLU A 247 -22.34 20.11 4.67
N LEU A 248 -21.46 20.54 3.77
CA LEU A 248 -21.82 21.09 2.49
C LEU A 248 -22.05 20.04 1.38
N ASN A 249 -21.90 18.76 1.68
CA ASN A 249 -22.01 17.66 0.72
C ASN A 249 -21.06 17.82 -0.51
N LEU A 250 -19.84 18.31 -0.28
CA LEU A 250 -18.81 18.55 -1.29
C LEU A 250 -17.77 17.42 -1.34
#